data_10de574d45f137dd950a0f085f06e3cd
#
_entry.id   10de574d45f137dd950a0f085f06e3cd
#
_cell.length_a   1.000
_cell.length_b   1.000
_cell.length_c   1.000
_cell.angle_alpha   90.00
_cell.angle_beta   90.00
_cell.angle_gamma   90.00
#
_symmetry.space_group_name_H-M   'P 1'
#
loop_
_entity.id
_entity.type
_entity.pdbx_description
1 polymer ?
#
loop_
_entity_poly.entity_id
_entity_poly.type
_entity_poly.pdbx_seq_one_letter_code
_entity_poly.pdbx_strand_id
1 'polypeptide(L)'
;MKKLIFVTLLIVVLLASSAAMAAEKTKVQFWHAMGGWRIELLQEMANDFMALNPDIEVEVQYTGSYGDTINKLNVAVQSNVAPHVVQGYDIATQMLIDGEVGLIMQDLIDADPTFDIGAFMPQVLDYYRVNGKLYCMPFNSSNAVMFYNKTLFEKAGLDPNKPPKTYEDLLEIAEKLTTKDDKGNIVQAAVCWSLNCWFFEQFMAAQNAPLVDNNNGRTGRPTKAIFNSDAGLKVFTFWNDLTKKGYMINTKLEDWTGARNLFISQKVAMLITSTSDVALMVKSAQENNFELGSAFIPSPADAEAGGVVIGGGSLWLIGGHPQNENDAAWKFVKYMAESPQQIKWHTGTGYFPVRKDAIEDLLAQGYYAGSPHNLTAILQLLLSTQNYNTNGAIIGAFAEMRSIVASNVEKMLSGSMTPAEALAAAEKEATEAIRNYEGL
;
A
#
# COMPACT_ATOMS: atom_id res chain seq x y z
N MET A 1 24.93 19.56 69.69
CA MET A 1 25.48 18.98 68.41
C MET A 1 24.80 17.70 68.01
N LYS A 2 24.64 16.67 68.84
CA LYS A 2 23.98 15.39 68.41
C LYS A 2 22.52 15.51 67.87
N LYS A 3 21.72 16.42 68.47
CA LYS A 3 20.32 16.67 67.98
C LYS A 3 20.24 17.41 66.62
N LEU A 4 21.20 18.26 66.31
CA LEU A 4 21.27 19.00 65.08
C LEU A 4 21.69 18.07 63.93
N ILE A 5 22.60 17.13 64.16
CA ILE A 5 23.04 16.13 63.19
C ILE A 5 21.89 15.17 62.82
N PHE A 6 21.03 14.80 63.80
CA PHE A 6 19.90 13.92 63.55
C PHE A 6 18.78 14.57 62.71
N VAL A 7 18.54 15.88 62.91
CA VAL A 7 17.57 16.63 62.11
C VAL A 7 18.08 16.85 60.69
N THR A 8 19.39 17.13 60.52
CA THR A 8 19.97 17.29 59.18
C THR A 8 20.00 15.96 58.41
N LEU A 9 20.24 14.83 59.09
CA LEU A 9 20.20 13.51 58.45
C LEU A 9 18.75 13.10 58.04
N LEU A 10 17.74 13.48 58.85
CA LEU A 10 16.33 13.20 58.56
C LEU A 10 15.81 14.03 57.38
N ILE A 11 16.27 15.29 57.22
CA ILE A 11 15.96 16.15 56.08
C ILE A 11 16.64 15.65 54.79
N VAL A 12 17.88 15.17 54.87
CA VAL A 12 18.58 14.59 53.72
C VAL A 12 17.95 13.27 53.29
N VAL A 13 17.46 12.45 54.22
CA VAL A 13 16.72 11.21 53.89
C VAL A 13 15.31 11.50 53.34
N LEU A 14 14.62 12.55 53.79
CA LEU A 14 13.36 13.01 53.24
C LEU A 14 13.51 13.68 51.85
N LEU A 15 14.64 14.33 51.56
CA LEU A 15 14.98 14.86 50.28
C LEU A 15 15.49 13.78 49.29
N ALA A 16 16.08 12.69 49.80
CA ALA A 16 16.51 11.56 48.98
C ALA A 16 15.34 10.59 48.68
N SER A 17 14.25 10.62 49.44
CA SER A 17 13.02 9.83 49.15
C SER A 17 12.05 10.54 48.21
N SER A 18 12.32 11.79 47.81
CA SER A 18 11.77 12.42 46.62
C SER A 18 12.55 12.02 45.34
N ALA A 19 13.33 10.92 45.38
CA ALA A 19 13.74 10.25 44.16
C ALA A 19 12.50 9.91 43.39
N ALA A 20 12.27 10.65 42.35
CA ALA A 20 11.15 10.56 41.44
C ALA A 20 10.70 9.10 41.30
N MET A 21 9.54 8.76 41.82
CA MET A 21 8.77 7.69 41.17
C MET A 21 8.66 8.15 39.72
N ALA A 22 9.48 7.58 38.84
CA ALA A 22 9.30 7.78 37.43
C ALA A 22 7.83 7.46 37.21
N ALA A 23 7.04 8.46 36.83
CA ALA A 23 5.65 8.26 36.53
C ALA A 23 5.58 7.11 35.52
N GLU A 24 4.74 6.13 35.78
CA GLU A 24 4.57 5.01 34.89
C GLU A 24 4.16 5.57 33.51
N LYS A 25 4.94 5.22 32.48
CA LYS A 25 4.68 5.72 31.14
C LYS A 25 3.37 5.16 30.61
N THR A 26 2.61 5.98 29.91
CA THR A 26 1.44 5.51 29.16
C THR A 26 1.92 4.64 28.00
N LYS A 27 1.46 3.39 27.95
CA LYS A 27 1.86 2.43 26.90
C LYS A 27 0.94 2.52 25.71
N VAL A 28 1.54 2.49 24.52
CA VAL A 28 0.85 2.41 23.22
C VAL A 28 1.43 1.24 22.45
N GLN A 29 0.61 0.22 22.19
CA GLN A 29 1.00 -0.89 21.34
C GLN A 29 0.65 -0.55 19.89
N PHE A 30 1.63 -0.65 19.00
CA PHE A 30 1.48 -0.43 17.58
C PHE A 30 1.80 -1.71 16.79
N TRP A 31 0.80 -2.30 16.14
CA TRP A 31 0.98 -3.45 15.25
C TRP A 31 1.05 -3.03 13.79
N HIS A 32 2.05 -3.54 13.07
CA HIS A 32 2.25 -3.20 11.67
C HIS A 32 2.63 -4.41 10.79
N ALA A 33 2.42 -4.25 9.47
CA ALA A 33 2.67 -5.27 8.45
C ALA A 33 3.93 -4.98 7.59
N MET A 34 4.74 -3.99 7.98
CA MET A 34 5.92 -3.58 7.19
C MET A 34 7.12 -4.47 7.48
N GLY A 35 7.52 -5.28 6.52
CA GLY A 35 8.67 -6.18 6.61
C GLY A 35 9.99 -5.57 6.10
N GLY A 36 11.09 -6.30 6.33
CA GLY A 36 12.43 -5.92 5.89
C GLY A 36 12.92 -4.64 6.58
N TRP A 37 13.67 -3.81 5.88
CA TRP A 37 14.23 -2.55 6.41
C TRP A 37 13.18 -1.55 6.95
N ARG A 38 11.92 -1.70 6.56
CA ARG A 38 10.82 -0.86 7.03
C ARG A 38 10.51 -1.05 8.51
N ILE A 39 10.85 -2.23 9.08
CA ILE A 39 10.72 -2.51 10.52
C ILE A 39 11.60 -1.53 11.31
N GLU A 40 12.86 -1.41 10.91
CA GLU A 40 13.84 -0.53 11.55
C GLU A 40 13.44 0.93 11.42
N LEU A 41 12.96 1.33 10.23
CA LEU A 41 12.50 2.70 10.00
C LEU A 41 11.28 3.08 10.85
N LEU A 42 10.30 2.18 11.01
CA LEU A 42 9.15 2.41 11.90
C LEU A 42 9.59 2.47 13.38
N GLN A 43 10.52 1.62 13.79
CA GLN A 43 11.06 1.67 15.13
C GLN A 43 11.82 2.99 15.39
N GLU A 44 12.59 3.48 14.42
CA GLU A 44 13.26 4.78 14.49
C GLU A 44 12.25 5.92 14.64
N MET A 45 11.20 5.94 13.82
CA MET A 45 10.13 6.95 13.90
C MET A 45 9.42 6.92 15.26
N ALA A 46 9.18 5.74 15.83
CA ALA A 46 8.60 5.59 17.15
C ALA A 46 9.57 6.06 18.26
N ASN A 47 10.87 5.82 18.11
CA ASN A 47 11.87 6.31 19.03
C ASN A 47 11.96 7.85 19.02
N ASP A 48 11.89 8.47 17.85
CA ASP A 48 11.84 9.93 17.68
C ASP A 48 10.59 10.52 18.37
N PHE A 49 9.43 9.86 18.22
CA PHE A 49 8.21 10.24 18.93
C PHE A 49 8.39 10.17 20.45
N MET A 50 8.93 9.06 20.97
CA MET A 50 9.16 8.87 22.41
C MET A 50 10.16 9.86 22.97
N ALA A 51 11.15 10.31 22.19
CA ALA A 51 12.09 11.35 22.61
C ALA A 51 11.38 12.71 22.80
N LEU A 52 10.35 12.99 22.01
CA LEU A 52 9.50 14.20 22.15
C LEU A 52 8.41 14.05 23.22
N ASN A 53 8.05 12.82 23.59
CA ASN A 53 6.98 12.48 24.54
C ASN A 53 7.50 11.47 25.58
N PRO A 54 8.34 11.91 26.55
CA PRO A 54 9.01 10.98 27.47
C PRO A 54 8.07 10.26 28.44
N ASP A 55 6.83 10.70 28.54
CA ASP A 55 5.73 10.11 29.32
C ASP A 55 4.99 9.00 28.56
N ILE A 56 5.29 8.78 27.27
CA ILE A 56 4.67 7.75 26.45
C ILE A 56 5.73 6.71 26.05
N GLU A 57 5.33 5.43 26.06
CA GLU A 57 6.11 4.30 25.55
C GLU A 57 5.36 3.64 24.40
N VAL A 58 5.97 3.60 23.20
CA VAL A 58 5.41 2.94 22.04
C VAL A 58 6.10 1.60 21.83
N GLU A 59 5.32 0.51 21.94
CA GLU A 59 5.76 -0.85 21.63
C GLU A 59 5.43 -1.16 20.17
N VAL A 60 6.44 -1.16 19.28
CA VAL A 60 6.28 -1.43 17.84
C VAL A 60 6.40 -2.93 17.59
N GLN A 61 5.39 -3.54 16.98
CA GLN A 61 5.36 -4.97 16.72
C GLN A 61 5.08 -5.27 15.24
N TYR A 62 6.01 -5.93 14.57
CA TYR A 62 5.76 -6.54 13.27
C TYR A 62 4.91 -7.80 13.43
N THR A 63 3.78 -7.87 12.73
CA THR A 63 2.78 -8.94 12.89
C THR A 63 2.65 -9.87 11.68
N GLY A 64 3.49 -9.69 10.65
CA GLY A 64 3.45 -10.45 9.41
C GLY A 64 2.91 -9.64 8.24
N SER A 65 2.28 -10.28 7.28
CA SER A 65 1.58 -9.61 6.17
C SER A 65 0.38 -8.80 6.67
N TYR A 66 -0.20 -7.98 5.81
CA TYR A 66 -1.46 -7.29 6.14
C TYR A 66 -2.59 -8.26 6.53
N GLY A 67 -2.73 -9.38 5.79
CA GLY A 67 -3.69 -10.42 6.12
C GLY A 67 -3.42 -11.04 7.49
N ASP A 68 -2.16 -11.35 7.81
CA ASP A 68 -1.77 -11.86 9.14
C ASP A 68 -2.11 -10.86 10.24
N THR A 69 -1.85 -9.57 10.00
CA THR A 69 -2.13 -8.49 10.96
C THR A 69 -3.61 -8.39 11.27
N ILE A 70 -4.47 -8.41 10.24
CA ILE A 70 -5.93 -8.35 10.41
C ILE A 70 -6.46 -9.61 11.08
N ASN A 71 -5.96 -10.79 10.71
CA ASN A 71 -6.36 -12.04 11.37
C ASN A 71 -5.99 -12.05 12.87
N LYS A 72 -4.79 -11.57 13.21
CA LYS A 72 -4.39 -11.41 14.62
C LYS A 72 -5.22 -10.38 15.35
N LEU A 73 -5.56 -9.25 14.69
CA LEU A 73 -6.43 -8.22 15.27
C LEU A 73 -7.79 -8.80 15.62
N ASN A 74 -8.42 -9.54 14.71
CA ASN A 74 -9.73 -10.15 14.95
C ASN A 74 -9.73 -11.06 16.19
N VAL A 75 -8.68 -11.86 16.37
CA VAL A 75 -8.53 -12.72 17.57
C VAL A 75 -8.29 -11.86 18.82
N ALA A 76 -7.47 -10.83 18.74
CA ALA A 76 -7.13 -9.97 19.86
C ALA A 76 -8.33 -9.16 20.35
N VAL A 77 -9.17 -8.65 19.44
CA VAL A 77 -10.43 -7.96 19.76
C VAL A 77 -11.37 -8.88 20.51
N GLN A 78 -11.58 -10.12 20.03
CA GLN A 78 -12.43 -11.10 20.70
C GLN A 78 -11.92 -11.50 22.09
N SER A 79 -10.61 -11.39 22.32
CA SER A 79 -9.95 -11.73 23.58
C SER A 79 -9.74 -10.53 24.50
N ASN A 80 -10.20 -9.33 24.12
CA ASN A 80 -9.99 -8.06 24.84
C ASN A 80 -8.50 -7.73 25.11
N VAL A 81 -7.61 -8.03 24.15
CA VAL A 81 -6.16 -7.75 24.20
C VAL A 81 -5.69 -7.08 22.91
N ALA A 82 -6.57 -6.32 22.26
CA ALA A 82 -6.26 -5.62 21.04
C ALA A 82 -5.18 -4.53 21.26
N PRO A 83 -4.33 -4.22 20.26
CA PRO A 83 -3.38 -3.11 20.34
C PRO A 83 -4.11 -1.76 20.30
N HIS A 84 -3.42 -0.68 20.66
CA HIS A 84 -3.96 0.68 20.57
C HIS A 84 -4.01 1.19 19.12
N VAL A 85 -2.99 0.85 18.35
CA VAL A 85 -2.86 1.25 16.94
C VAL A 85 -2.56 0.03 16.08
N VAL A 86 -3.28 -0.11 14.98
CA VAL A 86 -3.00 -1.15 13.98
C VAL A 86 -2.86 -0.55 12.59
N GLN A 87 -1.91 -1.04 11.82
CA GLN A 87 -1.81 -0.75 10.40
C GLN A 87 -2.72 -1.70 9.63
N GLY A 88 -3.88 -1.18 9.20
CA GLY A 88 -4.79 -1.87 8.30
C GLY A 88 -4.43 -1.59 6.84
N TYR A 89 -4.53 -2.61 5.96
CA TYR A 89 -4.39 -2.37 4.52
C TYR A 89 -5.68 -1.81 3.91
N ASP A 90 -5.55 -1.23 2.73
CA ASP A 90 -6.59 -0.55 1.97
C ASP A 90 -7.93 -1.32 1.94
N ILE A 91 -7.89 -2.59 1.54
CA ILE A 91 -9.10 -3.42 1.37
C ILE A 91 -9.77 -3.90 2.67
N ALA A 92 -9.11 -3.73 3.81
CA ALA A 92 -9.74 -4.06 5.10
C ALA A 92 -10.70 -2.98 5.59
N THR A 93 -10.73 -1.81 4.94
CA THR A 93 -11.47 -0.63 5.40
C THR A 93 -12.91 -0.95 5.76
N GLN A 94 -13.70 -1.54 4.85
CA GLN A 94 -15.11 -1.82 5.13
C GLN A 94 -15.29 -2.89 6.21
N MET A 95 -14.48 -3.93 6.19
CA MET A 95 -14.56 -5.00 7.20
C MET A 95 -14.26 -4.46 8.62
N LEU A 96 -13.28 -3.56 8.76
CA LEU A 96 -12.95 -2.96 10.06
C LEU A 96 -14.04 -2.00 10.53
N ILE A 97 -14.70 -1.28 9.62
CA ILE A 97 -15.87 -0.44 9.92
C ILE A 97 -17.03 -1.32 10.40
N ASP A 98 -17.34 -2.39 9.68
CA ASP A 98 -18.45 -3.30 10.00
C ASP A 98 -18.22 -4.04 11.34
N GLY A 99 -16.97 -4.30 11.67
CA GLY A 99 -16.59 -4.90 12.96
C GLY A 99 -16.60 -3.92 14.15
N GLU A 100 -16.82 -2.63 13.91
CA GLU A 100 -16.86 -1.55 14.92
C GLU A 100 -15.62 -1.56 15.85
N VAL A 101 -14.47 -2.02 15.34
CA VAL A 101 -13.27 -2.21 16.18
C VAL A 101 -12.48 -0.92 16.40
N GLY A 102 -12.59 0.04 15.46
CA GLY A 102 -11.85 1.29 15.47
C GLY A 102 -12.66 2.46 16.03
N LEU A 103 -11.93 3.41 16.65
CA LEU A 103 -12.47 4.73 16.91
C LEU A 103 -12.70 5.46 15.57
N ILE A 104 -13.75 6.24 15.47
CA ILE A 104 -14.02 7.03 14.28
C ILE A 104 -12.98 8.16 14.21
N MET A 105 -12.04 8.05 13.28
CA MET A 105 -10.93 9.01 13.13
C MET A 105 -11.44 10.43 12.89
N GLN A 106 -12.54 10.60 12.15
CA GLN A 106 -13.15 11.89 11.89
C GLN A 106 -13.53 12.62 13.19
N ASP A 107 -14.07 11.90 14.17
CA ASP A 107 -14.51 12.50 15.42
C ASP A 107 -13.31 13.02 16.25
N LEU A 108 -12.15 12.35 16.18
CA LEU A 108 -10.89 12.81 16.80
C LEU A 108 -10.30 14.02 16.08
N ILE A 109 -10.36 14.03 14.74
CA ILE A 109 -9.93 15.15 13.92
C ILE A 109 -10.78 16.39 14.23
N ASP A 110 -12.09 16.24 14.27
CA ASP A 110 -13.04 17.34 14.54
C ASP A 110 -12.86 17.92 15.95
N ALA A 111 -12.44 17.10 16.90
CA ALA A 111 -12.16 17.51 18.28
C ALA A 111 -10.77 18.18 18.45
N ASP A 112 -9.88 18.08 17.47
CA ASP A 112 -8.52 18.59 17.54
C ASP A 112 -8.28 19.75 16.53
N PRO A 113 -8.51 21.00 16.92
CA PRO A 113 -8.36 22.16 16.02
C PRO A 113 -6.90 22.41 15.59
N THR A 114 -5.93 21.69 16.16
CA THR A 114 -4.52 21.80 15.78
C THR A 114 -4.14 20.88 14.62
N PHE A 115 -5.01 19.92 14.25
CA PHE A 115 -4.77 18.98 13.18
C PHE A 115 -5.36 19.46 11.86
N ASP A 116 -4.51 19.73 10.87
CA ASP A 116 -4.92 20.19 9.55
C ASP A 116 -5.10 19.01 8.58
N ILE A 117 -6.32 18.49 8.49
CA ILE A 117 -6.71 17.48 7.49
C ILE A 117 -6.69 18.02 6.06
N GLY A 118 -6.79 19.36 5.88
CA GLY A 118 -6.75 20.02 4.57
C GLY A 118 -5.38 19.95 3.89
N ALA A 119 -4.33 19.65 4.65
CA ALA A 119 -2.98 19.42 4.10
C ALA A 119 -2.85 18.09 3.37
N PHE A 120 -3.77 17.14 3.58
CA PHE A 120 -3.71 15.83 2.92
C PHE A 120 -4.12 15.90 1.46
N MET A 121 -3.66 14.94 0.67
CA MET A 121 -4.06 14.76 -0.71
C MET A 121 -5.53 14.31 -0.78
N PRO A 122 -6.41 15.01 -1.52
CA PRO A 122 -7.82 14.64 -1.63
C PRO A 122 -8.00 13.20 -2.14
N GLN A 123 -7.21 12.76 -3.12
CA GLN A 123 -7.27 11.41 -3.70
C GLN A 123 -7.04 10.32 -2.65
N VAL A 124 -6.17 10.58 -1.68
CA VAL A 124 -5.88 9.64 -0.58
C VAL A 124 -7.01 9.65 0.44
N LEU A 125 -7.51 10.83 0.80
CA LEU A 125 -8.64 10.94 1.72
C LEU A 125 -9.90 10.31 1.16
N ASP A 126 -10.18 10.50 -0.13
CA ASP A 126 -11.38 9.98 -0.79
C ASP A 126 -11.42 8.46 -0.81
N TYR A 127 -10.25 7.81 -0.87
CA TYR A 127 -10.19 6.35 -0.71
C TYR A 127 -10.72 5.89 0.64
N TYR A 128 -10.27 6.53 1.75
CA TYR A 128 -10.58 6.12 3.12
C TYR A 128 -11.87 6.73 3.68
N ARG A 129 -12.53 7.64 2.93
CA ARG A 129 -13.83 8.17 3.33
C ARG A 129 -14.94 7.19 2.98
N VAL A 130 -15.71 6.81 3.99
CA VAL A 130 -16.92 6.02 3.85
C VAL A 130 -18.08 6.81 4.46
N ASN A 131 -19.16 7.02 3.69
CA ASN A 131 -20.30 7.83 4.11
C ASN A 131 -19.90 9.24 4.65
N GLY A 132 -18.89 9.85 4.01
CA GLY A 132 -18.41 11.20 4.35
C GLY A 132 -17.47 11.27 5.57
N LYS A 133 -17.19 10.18 6.26
CA LYS A 133 -16.31 10.12 7.44
C LYS A 133 -15.01 9.36 7.17
N LEU A 134 -13.94 9.78 7.83
CA LEU A 134 -12.69 9.01 7.93
C LEU A 134 -12.74 8.10 9.16
N TYR A 135 -12.37 6.83 8.96
CA TYR A 135 -12.30 5.82 10.04
C TYR A 135 -10.86 5.49 10.42
N CYS A 136 -9.90 5.91 9.63
CA CYS A 136 -8.48 5.68 9.84
C CYS A 136 -7.66 6.87 9.35
N MET A 137 -6.39 6.94 9.76
CA MET A 137 -5.43 7.93 9.29
C MET A 137 -4.64 7.35 8.12
N PRO A 138 -4.69 7.94 6.91
CA PRO A 138 -3.80 7.54 5.82
C PRO A 138 -2.33 7.63 6.25
N PHE A 139 -1.53 6.63 5.88
CA PHE A 139 -0.13 6.61 6.31
C PHE A 139 0.83 6.24 5.16
N ASN A 140 0.81 5.00 4.71
CA ASN A 140 1.73 4.50 3.69
C ASN A 140 0.99 4.19 2.39
N SER A 141 0.77 5.22 1.59
CA SER A 141 0.05 5.09 0.33
C SER A 141 0.99 4.85 -0.85
N SER A 142 0.58 4.00 -1.76
CA SER A 142 1.29 3.63 -2.99
C SER A 142 0.31 3.50 -4.15
N ASN A 143 0.84 3.43 -5.37
CA ASN A 143 0.15 2.90 -6.53
C ASN A 143 1.10 2.01 -7.35
N ALA A 144 0.57 1.33 -8.35
CA ALA A 144 1.39 0.53 -9.24
C ALA A 144 2.13 1.44 -10.22
N VAL A 145 3.41 1.16 -10.42
CA VAL A 145 4.25 1.79 -11.45
C VAL A 145 5.01 0.73 -12.22
N MET A 146 5.47 1.05 -13.40
CA MET A 146 6.35 0.21 -14.18
C MET A 146 7.79 0.67 -14.02
N PHE A 147 8.66 -0.18 -13.45
CA PHE A 147 10.10 -0.05 -13.55
C PHE A 147 10.60 -0.78 -14.78
N TYR A 148 11.61 -0.22 -15.47
CA TYR A 148 12.21 -0.86 -16.62
C TYR A 148 13.73 -0.65 -16.67
N ASN A 149 14.42 -1.61 -17.25
CA ASN A 149 15.86 -1.60 -17.40
C ASN A 149 16.21 -0.95 -18.75
N LYS A 150 16.62 0.33 -18.72
CA LYS A 150 16.97 1.12 -19.90
C LYS A 150 18.14 0.50 -20.67
N THR A 151 19.10 -0.10 -19.95
CA THR A 151 20.23 -0.80 -20.58
C THR A 151 19.79 -2.00 -21.41
N LEU A 152 18.74 -2.74 -20.98
CA LEU A 152 18.17 -3.82 -21.77
C LEU A 152 17.38 -3.30 -22.98
N PHE A 153 16.70 -2.15 -22.85
CA PHE A 153 16.04 -1.49 -23.98
C PHE A 153 17.05 -1.11 -25.06
N GLU A 154 18.17 -0.46 -24.70
CA GLU A 154 19.23 -0.10 -25.64
C GLU A 154 19.83 -1.34 -26.32
N LYS A 155 20.12 -2.40 -25.56
CA LYS A 155 20.62 -3.67 -26.14
C LYS A 155 19.65 -4.31 -27.13
N ALA A 156 18.33 -4.11 -26.93
CA ALA A 156 17.29 -4.58 -27.83
C ALA A 156 17.04 -3.62 -29.01
N GLY A 157 17.79 -2.52 -29.13
CA GLY A 157 17.63 -1.51 -30.18
C GLY A 157 16.38 -0.64 -29.99
N LEU A 158 15.87 -0.52 -28.76
CA LEU A 158 14.74 0.32 -28.38
C LEU A 158 15.23 1.65 -27.79
N ASP A 159 14.45 2.71 -27.93
CA ASP A 159 14.72 3.99 -27.28
C ASP A 159 14.50 3.87 -25.76
N PRO A 160 15.54 4.01 -24.92
CA PRO A 160 15.44 3.83 -23.47
C PRO A 160 14.59 4.90 -22.76
N ASN A 161 14.20 5.97 -23.47
CA ASN A 161 13.37 7.05 -22.95
C ASN A 161 11.91 6.97 -23.42
N LYS A 162 11.55 5.89 -24.13
CA LYS A 162 10.19 5.63 -24.60
C LYS A 162 9.64 4.30 -24.05
N PRO A 163 9.31 4.25 -22.75
CA PRO A 163 8.62 3.10 -22.19
C PRO A 163 7.22 2.93 -22.82
N PRO A 164 6.67 1.70 -22.87
CA PRO A 164 5.35 1.45 -23.43
C PRO A 164 4.27 2.13 -22.57
N LYS A 165 3.30 2.75 -23.25
CA LYS A 165 2.16 3.42 -22.61
C LYS A 165 0.88 2.64 -22.73
N THR A 166 0.80 1.77 -23.74
CA THR A 166 -0.38 0.95 -24.02
C THR A 166 -0.05 -0.54 -23.95
N TYR A 167 -1.09 -1.37 -23.87
CA TYR A 167 -0.94 -2.82 -23.97
C TYR A 167 -0.32 -3.20 -25.32
N GLU A 168 -0.74 -2.52 -26.38
CA GLU A 168 -0.26 -2.70 -27.75
C GLU A 168 1.22 -2.36 -27.85
N ASP A 169 1.65 -1.20 -27.30
CA ASP A 169 3.07 -0.82 -27.27
C ASP A 169 3.91 -1.88 -26.54
N LEU A 170 3.40 -2.37 -25.37
CA LEU A 170 4.13 -3.36 -24.58
C LEU A 170 4.24 -4.68 -25.35
N LEU A 171 3.17 -5.15 -25.99
CA LEU A 171 3.20 -6.37 -26.79
C LEU A 171 4.14 -6.24 -28.00
N GLU A 172 4.21 -5.07 -28.66
CA GLU A 172 5.10 -4.82 -29.79
C GLU A 172 6.58 -4.90 -29.38
N ILE A 173 6.95 -4.25 -28.26
CA ILE A 173 8.36 -4.25 -27.83
C ILE A 173 8.75 -5.54 -27.11
N ALA A 174 7.79 -6.30 -26.57
CA ALA A 174 8.04 -7.50 -25.80
C ALA A 174 8.79 -8.58 -26.55
N GLU A 175 8.55 -8.72 -27.87
CA GLU A 175 9.27 -9.65 -28.71
C GLU A 175 10.78 -9.33 -28.75
N LYS A 176 11.14 -8.04 -28.88
CA LYS A 176 12.53 -7.58 -28.91
C LYS A 176 13.25 -7.73 -27.56
N LEU A 177 12.48 -7.60 -26.47
CA LEU A 177 13.00 -7.72 -25.10
C LEU A 177 13.05 -9.16 -24.60
N THR A 178 12.44 -10.11 -25.32
CA THR A 178 12.45 -11.53 -24.96
C THR A 178 13.57 -12.26 -25.68
N THR A 179 14.50 -12.84 -24.93
CA THR A 179 15.62 -13.60 -25.48
C THR A 179 15.50 -15.08 -25.14
N LYS A 180 15.93 -15.94 -26.05
CA LYS A 180 15.91 -17.38 -25.90
C LYS A 180 17.30 -17.96 -26.11
N ASP A 181 17.58 -19.09 -25.46
CA ASP A 181 18.79 -19.89 -25.73
C ASP A 181 18.66 -20.71 -27.03
N ASP A 182 19.74 -21.39 -27.40
CA ASP A 182 19.80 -22.23 -28.60
C ASP A 182 18.78 -23.39 -28.60
N LYS A 183 18.21 -23.69 -27.42
CA LYS A 183 17.17 -24.72 -27.23
C LYS A 183 15.77 -24.14 -27.24
N GLY A 184 15.62 -22.81 -27.39
CA GLY A 184 14.35 -22.11 -27.36
C GLY A 184 13.81 -21.80 -25.98
N ASN A 185 14.56 -22.05 -24.90
CA ASN A 185 14.15 -21.68 -23.54
C ASN A 185 14.30 -20.17 -23.34
N ILE A 186 13.37 -19.57 -22.63
CA ILE A 186 13.40 -18.14 -22.30
C ILE A 186 14.53 -17.88 -21.31
N VAL A 187 15.50 -17.07 -21.71
CA VAL A 187 16.63 -16.61 -20.88
C VAL A 187 16.26 -15.30 -20.18
N GLN A 188 15.56 -14.42 -20.90
CA GLN A 188 15.03 -13.15 -20.42
C GLN A 188 13.65 -12.95 -21.03
N ALA A 189 12.65 -12.58 -20.25
CA ALA A 189 11.34 -12.16 -20.73
C ALA A 189 11.22 -10.63 -20.72
N ALA A 190 10.17 -10.13 -21.36
CA ALA A 190 9.93 -8.69 -21.40
C ALA A 190 9.45 -8.13 -20.06
N VAL A 191 8.51 -8.82 -19.39
CA VAL A 191 7.83 -8.23 -18.23
C VAL A 191 7.49 -9.28 -17.16
N CYS A 192 7.33 -8.83 -15.92
CA CYS A 192 6.66 -9.57 -14.86
C CYS A 192 5.92 -8.63 -13.90
N TRP A 193 5.02 -9.20 -13.14
CA TRP A 193 4.44 -8.69 -11.89
C TRP A 193 4.01 -9.85 -11.03
N SER A 194 3.76 -9.62 -9.74
CA SER A 194 3.27 -10.66 -8.83
C SER A 194 1.88 -11.12 -9.24
N LEU A 195 1.58 -12.42 -9.16
CA LEU A 195 0.21 -12.91 -9.32
C LEU A 195 -0.62 -12.46 -8.12
N ASN A 196 -1.19 -11.26 -8.22
CA ASN A 196 -1.99 -10.61 -7.20
C ASN A 196 -3.13 -9.83 -7.84
N CYS A 197 -4.33 -9.91 -7.26
CA CYS A 197 -5.52 -9.23 -7.78
C CYS A 197 -5.39 -7.70 -7.81
N TRP A 198 -4.54 -7.10 -6.98
CA TRP A 198 -4.32 -5.65 -6.98
C TRP A 198 -3.90 -5.12 -8.36
N PHE A 199 -3.15 -5.88 -9.16
CA PHE A 199 -2.83 -5.47 -10.53
C PHE A 199 -4.05 -5.48 -11.44
N PHE A 200 -4.98 -6.43 -11.26
CA PHE A 200 -6.26 -6.39 -11.95
C PHE A 200 -7.05 -5.12 -11.60
N GLU A 201 -7.12 -4.76 -10.32
CA GLU A 201 -7.77 -3.53 -9.86
C GLU A 201 -7.13 -2.27 -10.49
N GLN A 202 -5.78 -2.21 -10.53
CA GLN A 202 -5.04 -1.13 -11.18
C GLN A 202 -5.36 -1.01 -12.67
N PHE A 203 -5.36 -2.13 -13.38
CA PHE A 203 -5.65 -2.17 -14.81
C PHE A 203 -7.13 -1.87 -15.13
N MET A 204 -8.05 -2.21 -14.24
CA MET A 204 -9.46 -1.80 -14.34
C MET A 204 -9.60 -0.29 -14.16
N ALA A 205 -8.99 0.27 -13.12
CA ALA A 205 -8.99 1.71 -12.84
C ALA A 205 -8.33 2.51 -13.98
N ALA A 206 -7.25 1.98 -14.59
CA ALA A 206 -6.59 2.60 -15.73
C ALA A 206 -7.52 2.75 -16.95
N GLN A 207 -8.53 1.89 -17.06
CA GLN A 207 -9.58 1.93 -18.07
C GLN A 207 -10.88 2.63 -17.61
N ASN A 208 -10.84 3.31 -16.46
CA ASN A 208 -12.02 3.91 -15.83
C ASN A 208 -13.18 2.92 -15.60
N ALA A 209 -12.88 1.65 -15.33
CA ALA A 209 -13.86 0.59 -15.21
C ALA A 209 -14.10 0.18 -13.74
N PRO A 210 -15.38 -0.06 -13.35
CA PRO A 210 -15.72 -0.45 -11.99
C PRO A 210 -15.46 -1.94 -11.72
N LEU A 211 -15.30 -2.28 -10.43
CA LEU A 211 -15.21 -3.66 -9.95
C LEU A 211 -16.55 -4.20 -9.47
N VAL A 212 -17.33 -3.37 -8.79
CA VAL A 212 -18.61 -3.74 -8.19
C VAL A 212 -19.66 -2.67 -8.46
N ASP A 213 -20.94 -3.03 -8.29
CA ASP A 213 -22.07 -2.11 -8.44
C ASP A 213 -22.06 -0.99 -7.35
N ASN A 214 -23.09 -0.16 -7.37
CA ASN A 214 -23.24 0.99 -6.49
C ASN A 214 -22.00 1.92 -6.49
N ASN A 215 -21.46 2.20 -7.71
CA ASN A 215 -20.27 3.04 -7.91
C ASN A 215 -19.07 2.56 -7.10
N ASN A 216 -18.70 1.30 -7.28
CA ASN A 216 -17.65 0.63 -6.51
C ASN A 216 -17.94 0.59 -4.98
N GLY A 217 -19.20 0.40 -4.60
CA GLY A 217 -19.61 0.37 -3.19
C GLY A 217 -19.62 1.75 -2.50
N ARG A 218 -19.41 2.84 -3.26
CA ARG A 218 -19.27 4.20 -2.73
C ARG A 218 -20.60 4.92 -2.49
N THR A 219 -21.66 4.51 -3.19
CA THR A 219 -23.01 5.10 -3.07
C THR A 219 -24.02 4.16 -2.39
N GLY A 220 -23.55 3.04 -1.90
CA GLY A 220 -24.31 2.01 -1.22
C GLY A 220 -23.53 0.72 -1.12
N ARG A 221 -23.94 -0.21 -0.26
CA ARG A 221 -23.29 -1.52 -0.11
C ARG A 221 -23.33 -2.27 -1.45
N PRO A 222 -22.21 -2.86 -1.90
CA PRO A 222 -22.20 -3.62 -3.15
C PRO A 222 -23.04 -4.90 -3.01
N THR A 223 -23.73 -5.28 -4.07
CA THR A 223 -24.54 -6.51 -4.12
C THR A 223 -24.01 -7.54 -5.11
N LYS A 224 -23.10 -7.12 -5.99
CA LYS A 224 -22.48 -7.97 -7.00
C LYS A 224 -21.21 -7.36 -7.56
N ALA A 225 -20.33 -8.22 -8.02
CA ALA A 225 -19.24 -7.85 -8.93
C ALA A 225 -19.80 -7.55 -10.33
N ILE A 226 -19.14 -6.65 -11.07
CA ILE A 226 -19.54 -6.23 -12.43
C ILE A 226 -18.32 -6.06 -13.35
N PHE A 227 -17.22 -6.72 -13.03
CA PHE A 227 -15.97 -6.60 -13.78
C PHE A 227 -15.87 -7.53 -14.99
N ASN A 228 -16.84 -8.46 -15.22
CA ASN A 228 -16.96 -9.24 -16.45
C ASN A 228 -17.52 -8.35 -17.58
N SER A 229 -16.67 -7.47 -18.04
CA SER A 229 -16.91 -6.41 -19.01
C SER A 229 -15.81 -6.43 -20.08
N ASP A 230 -15.95 -5.61 -21.11
CA ASP A 230 -14.88 -5.45 -22.12
C ASP A 230 -13.56 -5.03 -21.49
N ALA A 231 -13.58 -4.15 -20.48
CA ALA A 231 -12.38 -3.74 -19.77
C ALA A 231 -11.73 -4.92 -19.01
N GLY A 232 -12.50 -5.70 -18.27
CA GLY A 232 -12.00 -6.90 -17.59
C GLY A 232 -11.46 -7.94 -18.57
N LEU A 233 -12.14 -8.14 -19.70
CA LEU A 233 -11.69 -9.08 -20.73
C LEU A 233 -10.38 -8.63 -21.38
N LYS A 234 -10.19 -7.32 -21.62
CA LYS A 234 -8.91 -6.77 -22.09
C LYS A 234 -7.77 -7.08 -21.13
N VAL A 235 -7.98 -6.92 -19.82
CA VAL A 235 -6.93 -7.23 -18.80
C VAL A 235 -6.58 -8.72 -18.83
N PHE A 236 -7.58 -9.60 -18.76
CA PHE A 236 -7.35 -11.05 -18.77
C PHE A 236 -6.68 -11.52 -20.07
N THR A 237 -7.13 -11.00 -21.22
CA THR A 237 -6.53 -11.31 -22.53
C THR A 237 -5.10 -10.83 -22.60
N PHE A 238 -4.79 -9.60 -22.20
CA PHE A 238 -3.46 -9.04 -22.19
C PHE A 238 -2.48 -9.89 -21.35
N TRP A 239 -2.88 -10.27 -20.13
CA TRP A 239 -2.07 -11.11 -19.25
C TRP A 239 -1.82 -12.50 -19.85
N ASN A 240 -2.89 -13.13 -20.39
CA ASN A 240 -2.81 -14.42 -21.05
C ASN A 240 -1.92 -14.39 -22.30
N ASP A 241 -2.01 -13.34 -23.12
CA ASP A 241 -1.24 -13.21 -24.35
C ASP A 241 0.25 -13.03 -24.07
N LEU A 242 0.61 -12.20 -23.09
CA LEU A 242 1.99 -12.08 -22.62
C LEU A 242 2.56 -13.42 -22.17
N THR A 243 1.77 -14.20 -21.46
CA THR A 243 2.16 -15.53 -20.97
C THR A 243 2.30 -16.53 -22.11
N LYS A 244 1.29 -16.65 -22.97
CA LYS A 244 1.29 -17.61 -24.10
C LYS A 244 2.39 -17.36 -25.13
N LYS A 245 2.72 -16.07 -25.36
CA LYS A 245 3.81 -15.69 -26.25
C LYS A 245 5.18 -15.87 -25.60
N GLY A 246 5.24 -16.14 -24.28
CA GLY A 246 6.47 -16.25 -23.51
C GLY A 246 7.14 -14.92 -23.23
N TYR A 247 6.40 -13.82 -23.29
CA TYR A 247 6.89 -12.47 -23.03
C TYR A 247 6.86 -12.13 -21.54
N MET A 248 6.18 -12.93 -20.73
CA MET A 248 6.04 -12.75 -19.29
C MET A 248 6.52 -13.98 -18.53
N ILE A 249 7.21 -13.75 -17.43
CA ILE A 249 7.45 -14.77 -16.40
C ILE A 249 6.42 -14.53 -15.29
N ASN A 250 5.52 -15.49 -15.11
CA ASN A 250 4.56 -15.46 -14.01
C ASN A 250 5.22 -15.93 -12.71
N THR A 251 4.94 -15.26 -11.62
CA THR A 251 5.34 -15.69 -10.28
C THR A 251 4.25 -16.55 -9.64
N LYS A 252 4.54 -17.09 -8.47
CA LYS A 252 3.51 -17.71 -7.65
C LYS A 252 2.54 -16.65 -7.11
N LEU A 253 1.41 -17.11 -6.60
CA LEU A 253 0.44 -16.26 -5.91
C LEU A 253 1.12 -15.48 -4.78
N GLU A 254 0.90 -14.18 -4.74
CA GLU A 254 1.44 -13.24 -3.72
C GLU A 254 2.98 -13.19 -3.65
N ASP A 255 3.70 -13.67 -4.67
CA ASP A 255 5.16 -13.68 -4.67
C ASP A 255 5.76 -12.36 -5.19
N TRP A 256 5.61 -11.32 -4.39
CA TRP A 256 6.21 -10.00 -4.64
C TRP A 256 7.74 -10.04 -4.67
N THR A 257 8.33 -10.89 -3.83
CA THR A 257 9.79 -11.04 -3.75
C THR A 257 10.34 -11.71 -4.98
N GLY A 258 9.68 -12.77 -5.46
CA GLY A 258 10.05 -13.43 -6.70
C GLY A 258 10.01 -12.47 -7.90
N ALA A 259 8.94 -11.67 -8.04
CA ALA A 259 8.83 -10.69 -9.12
C ALA A 259 9.97 -9.65 -9.08
N ARG A 260 10.27 -9.10 -7.89
CA ARG A 260 11.41 -8.17 -7.72
C ARG A 260 12.73 -8.82 -8.10
N ASN A 261 12.97 -10.06 -7.65
CA ASN A 261 14.21 -10.77 -7.93
C ASN A 261 14.39 -11.07 -9.42
N LEU A 262 13.33 -11.35 -10.17
CA LEU A 262 13.39 -11.51 -11.63
C LEU A 262 13.89 -10.23 -12.31
N PHE A 263 13.42 -9.08 -11.88
CA PHE A 263 13.85 -7.79 -12.44
C PHE A 263 15.29 -7.44 -12.01
N ILE A 264 15.60 -7.54 -10.73
CA ILE A 264 16.92 -7.24 -10.17
C ILE A 264 18.01 -8.12 -10.83
N SER A 265 17.72 -9.40 -11.05
CA SER A 265 18.62 -10.33 -11.74
C SER A 265 18.58 -10.22 -13.27
N GLN A 266 17.91 -9.21 -13.81
CA GLN A 266 17.77 -8.93 -15.24
C GLN A 266 17.17 -10.11 -16.04
N LYS A 267 16.35 -10.95 -15.39
CA LYS A 267 15.58 -12.01 -16.04
C LYS A 267 14.31 -11.49 -16.74
N VAL A 268 13.92 -10.27 -16.40
CA VAL A 268 12.87 -9.51 -17.09
C VAL A 268 13.35 -8.08 -17.32
N ALA A 269 12.91 -7.45 -18.42
CA ALA A 269 13.26 -6.08 -18.75
C ALA A 269 12.35 -5.05 -18.06
N MET A 270 11.14 -5.44 -17.69
CA MET A 270 10.13 -4.58 -17.04
C MET A 270 9.52 -5.28 -15.83
N LEU A 271 9.22 -4.51 -14.78
CA LEU A 271 8.53 -4.95 -13.58
C LEU A 271 7.39 -3.96 -13.28
N ILE A 272 6.15 -4.43 -13.26
CA ILE A 272 5.05 -3.64 -12.70
C ILE A 272 4.93 -4.02 -11.22
N THR A 273 5.10 -3.05 -10.34
CA THR A 273 5.05 -3.25 -8.88
C THR A 273 4.64 -1.99 -8.15
N SER A 274 4.55 -2.05 -6.82
CA SER A 274 4.25 -0.91 -5.97
C SER A 274 5.38 0.11 -5.93
N THR A 275 5.06 1.39 -5.87
CA THR A 275 6.03 2.46 -5.58
C THR A 275 6.77 2.29 -4.26
N SER A 276 6.25 1.49 -3.34
CA SER A 276 6.96 1.14 -2.11
C SER A 276 8.33 0.46 -2.36
N ASP A 277 8.58 0.02 -3.58
CA ASP A 277 9.82 -0.64 -3.98
C ASP A 277 10.86 0.31 -4.60
N VAL A 278 10.56 1.62 -4.75
CA VAL A 278 11.46 2.59 -5.41
C VAL A 278 12.87 2.56 -4.82
N ALA A 279 13.01 2.66 -3.49
CA ALA A 279 14.32 2.67 -2.83
C ALA A 279 15.11 1.38 -3.12
N LEU A 280 14.42 0.22 -3.10
CA LEU A 280 15.03 -1.06 -3.43
C LEU A 280 15.45 -1.13 -4.90
N MET A 281 14.60 -0.67 -5.83
CA MET A 281 14.90 -0.70 -7.27
C MET A 281 16.07 0.21 -7.63
N VAL A 282 16.12 1.42 -7.08
CA VAL A 282 17.23 2.36 -7.28
C VAL A 282 18.56 1.76 -6.79
N LYS A 283 18.58 1.25 -5.55
CA LYS A 283 19.75 0.59 -4.97
C LYS A 283 20.19 -0.61 -5.81
N SER A 284 19.26 -1.49 -6.16
CA SER A 284 19.55 -2.71 -6.92
C SER A 284 20.04 -2.41 -8.33
N ALA A 285 19.54 -1.37 -8.99
CA ALA A 285 20.02 -0.97 -10.31
C ALA A 285 21.50 -0.54 -10.25
N GLN A 286 21.89 0.22 -9.22
CA GLN A 286 23.28 0.62 -9.00
C GLN A 286 24.18 -0.60 -8.73
N GLU A 287 23.77 -1.50 -7.84
CA GLU A 287 24.53 -2.69 -7.47
C GLU A 287 24.69 -3.68 -8.64
N ASN A 288 23.72 -3.75 -9.55
CA ASN A 288 23.71 -4.66 -10.72
C ASN A 288 24.07 -3.97 -12.04
N ASN A 289 24.57 -2.72 -11.98
CA ASN A 289 25.11 -1.96 -13.11
C ASN A 289 24.15 -1.84 -14.30
N PHE A 290 22.89 -1.43 -14.06
CA PHE A 290 21.97 -1.07 -15.12
C PHE A 290 21.28 0.28 -14.83
N GLU A 291 20.88 0.98 -15.91
CA GLU A 291 20.14 2.22 -15.79
C GLU A 291 18.64 1.92 -15.57
N LEU A 292 18.08 2.44 -14.46
CA LEU A 292 16.68 2.30 -14.12
C LEU A 292 15.82 3.36 -14.81
N GLY A 293 14.68 2.97 -15.34
CA GLY A 293 13.58 3.84 -15.73
C GLY A 293 12.33 3.56 -14.91
N SER A 294 11.45 4.55 -14.77
CA SER A 294 10.10 4.37 -14.21
C SER A 294 9.07 5.05 -15.10
N ALA A 295 7.89 4.46 -15.20
CA ALA A 295 6.79 4.94 -16.04
C ALA A 295 5.46 4.61 -15.39
N PHE A 296 4.39 5.22 -15.92
CA PHE A 296 3.02 4.86 -15.58
C PHE A 296 2.72 3.44 -16.05
N ILE A 297 1.76 2.78 -15.40
CA ILE A 297 1.28 1.48 -15.89
C ILE A 297 0.60 1.64 -17.25
N PRO A 298 0.73 0.67 -18.17
CA PRO A 298 0.06 0.73 -19.46
C PRO A 298 -1.44 0.48 -19.35
N SER A 299 -2.20 1.01 -20.30
CA SER A 299 -3.64 0.75 -20.48
C SER A 299 -3.93 0.43 -21.96
N PRO A 300 -5.09 -0.13 -22.33
CA PRO A 300 -5.45 -0.28 -23.75
C PRO A 300 -5.45 1.09 -24.46
N ALA A 301 -5.04 1.12 -25.74
CA ALA A 301 -4.96 2.37 -26.50
C ALA A 301 -6.34 3.04 -26.71
N ASP A 302 -7.41 2.25 -26.70
CA ASP A 302 -8.81 2.69 -26.84
C ASP A 302 -9.55 2.83 -25.52
N ALA A 303 -8.84 2.76 -24.38
CA ALA A 303 -9.47 2.88 -23.07
C ALA A 303 -9.96 4.30 -22.80
N GLU A 304 -11.08 4.40 -22.09
CA GLU A 304 -11.46 5.66 -21.45
C GLU A 304 -10.39 6.08 -20.45
N ALA A 305 -10.07 7.37 -20.42
CA ALA A 305 -9.03 7.88 -19.52
C ALA A 305 -9.45 7.68 -18.05
N GLY A 306 -8.76 6.77 -17.39
CA GLY A 306 -8.92 6.44 -15.98
C GLY A 306 -7.74 6.92 -15.15
N GLY A 307 -7.16 6.02 -14.40
CA GLY A 307 -6.04 6.33 -13.52
C GLY A 307 -5.56 5.12 -12.74
N VAL A 308 -5.11 5.36 -11.54
CA VAL A 308 -4.71 4.31 -10.61
C VAL A 308 -5.51 4.42 -9.32
N VAL A 309 -5.70 3.29 -8.66
CA VAL A 309 -6.19 3.27 -7.28
C VAL A 309 -5.01 3.27 -6.32
N ILE A 310 -5.19 3.88 -5.16
CA ILE A 310 -4.17 3.76 -4.13
C ILE A 310 -4.17 2.35 -3.55
N GLY A 311 -3.00 1.95 -3.05
CA GLY A 311 -2.81 0.78 -2.23
C GLY A 311 -2.02 1.16 -0.99
N GLY A 312 -1.66 0.17 -0.20
CA GLY A 312 -0.89 0.39 1.02
C GLY A 312 -1.75 0.29 2.27
N GLY A 313 -1.55 1.19 3.22
CA GLY A 313 -2.22 1.08 4.51
C GLY A 313 -2.45 2.39 5.23
N SER A 314 -3.26 2.29 6.25
CA SER A 314 -3.69 3.36 7.14
C SER A 314 -3.55 2.93 8.59
N LEU A 315 -3.50 3.90 9.52
CA LEU A 315 -3.43 3.66 10.95
C LEU A 315 -4.83 3.74 11.55
N TRP A 316 -5.21 2.69 12.26
CA TRP A 316 -6.48 2.55 12.95
C TRP A 316 -6.24 2.66 14.45
N LEU A 317 -6.98 3.53 15.12
CA LEU A 317 -7.06 3.56 16.56
C LEU A 317 -8.12 2.57 17.01
N ILE A 318 -7.72 1.59 17.81
CA ILE A 318 -8.63 0.53 18.27
C ILE A 318 -9.32 0.97 19.56
N GLY A 319 -10.61 0.75 19.63
CA GLY A 319 -11.42 1.11 20.81
C GLY A 319 -11.20 0.19 22.01
N GLY A 320 -11.83 0.54 23.14
CA GLY A 320 -11.82 -0.30 24.34
C GLY A 320 -10.67 -0.03 25.33
N HIS A 321 -9.80 0.92 25.05
CA HIS A 321 -8.69 1.32 25.94
C HIS A 321 -9.09 2.51 26.85
N PRO A 322 -8.39 2.71 27.99
CA PRO A 322 -8.54 3.90 28.82
C PRO A 322 -8.30 5.21 28.06
N GLN A 323 -8.97 6.29 28.45
CA GLN A 323 -8.90 7.56 27.72
C GLN A 323 -7.47 8.11 27.58
N ASN A 324 -6.66 8.03 28.66
CA ASN A 324 -5.25 8.47 28.61
C ASN A 324 -4.40 7.68 27.59
N GLU A 325 -4.69 6.40 27.40
CA GLU A 325 -4.02 5.56 26.40
C GLU A 325 -4.52 5.91 24.97
N ASN A 326 -5.83 6.15 24.80
CA ASN A 326 -6.38 6.64 23.54
C ASN A 326 -5.80 8.01 23.16
N ASP A 327 -5.63 8.92 24.12
CA ASP A 327 -5.03 10.24 23.89
C ASP A 327 -3.55 10.11 23.47
N ALA A 328 -2.81 9.20 24.11
CA ALA A 328 -1.42 8.91 23.75
C ALA A 328 -1.32 8.27 22.35
N ALA A 329 -2.20 7.34 22.03
CA ALA A 329 -2.29 6.71 20.72
C ALA A 329 -2.67 7.72 19.62
N TRP A 330 -3.59 8.66 19.90
CA TRP A 330 -3.92 9.75 18.97
C TRP A 330 -2.71 10.66 18.73
N LYS A 331 -1.96 11.02 19.76
CA LYS A 331 -0.72 11.80 19.60
C LYS A 331 0.28 11.09 18.69
N PHE A 332 0.45 9.78 18.86
CA PHE A 332 1.34 8.97 18.03
C PHE A 332 0.87 8.91 16.57
N VAL A 333 -0.43 8.67 16.32
CA VAL A 333 -1.00 8.62 14.97
C VAL A 333 -0.86 9.98 14.27
N LYS A 334 -1.11 11.10 14.98
CA LYS A 334 -0.88 12.45 14.44
C LYS A 334 0.57 12.65 14.03
N TYR A 335 1.50 12.32 14.94
CA TYR A 335 2.92 12.44 14.66
C TYR A 335 3.32 11.68 13.41
N MET A 336 2.88 10.42 13.26
CA MET A 336 3.18 9.60 12.08
C MET A 336 2.63 10.21 10.78
N ALA A 337 1.59 11.02 10.86
CA ALA A 337 0.95 11.67 9.73
C ALA A 337 1.45 13.11 9.45
N GLU A 338 2.37 13.65 10.25
CA GLU A 338 2.94 14.99 10.02
C GLU A 338 3.92 15.02 8.83
N SER A 339 4.14 16.21 8.24
CA SER A 339 5.00 16.39 7.07
C SER A 339 6.41 15.81 7.24
N PRO A 340 7.16 16.07 8.34
CA PRO A 340 8.51 15.51 8.50
C PRO A 340 8.55 13.98 8.50
N GLN A 341 7.56 13.33 9.13
CA GLN A 341 7.46 11.87 9.18
C GLN A 341 7.06 11.30 7.82
N GLN A 342 6.19 11.96 7.09
CA GLN A 342 5.82 11.58 5.74
C GLN A 342 6.99 11.74 4.76
N ILE A 343 7.81 12.77 4.91
CA ILE A 343 9.07 12.93 4.17
C ILE A 343 10.04 11.80 4.51
N LYS A 344 10.26 11.52 5.80
CA LYS A 344 11.15 10.44 6.27
C LYS A 344 10.71 9.07 5.72
N TRP A 345 9.41 8.78 5.79
CA TRP A 345 8.84 7.55 5.26
C TRP A 345 8.96 7.45 3.74
N HIS A 346 8.64 8.52 3.01
CA HIS A 346 8.74 8.58 1.56
C HIS A 346 10.18 8.34 1.06
N THR A 347 11.13 9.10 1.60
CA THR A 347 12.54 9.04 1.16
C THR A 347 13.21 7.72 1.54
N GLY A 348 12.78 7.10 2.65
CA GLY A 348 13.31 5.82 3.10
C GLY A 348 12.69 4.60 2.42
N THR A 349 11.53 4.74 1.77
CA THR A 349 10.79 3.59 1.21
C THR A 349 10.43 3.75 -0.26
N GLY A 350 9.78 4.85 -0.63
CA GLY A 350 9.17 5.09 -1.93
C GLY A 350 7.63 5.11 -1.91
N TYR A 351 6.97 4.81 -0.77
CA TYR A 351 5.57 5.20 -0.58
C TYR A 351 5.47 6.70 -0.80
N PHE A 352 4.45 7.19 -1.51
CA PHE A 352 4.33 8.64 -1.69
C PHE A 352 3.78 9.32 -0.42
N PRO A 353 4.14 10.59 -0.16
CA PRO A 353 3.60 11.30 0.99
C PRO A 353 2.09 11.44 0.87
N VAL A 354 1.35 11.22 1.96
CA VAL A 354 -0.11 11.42 1.96
C VAL A 354 -0.49 12.90 2.10
N ARG A 355 0.49 13.80 2.30
CA ARG A 355 0.32 15.25 2.51
C ARG A 355 0.92 16.05 1.36
N LYS A 356 0.21 17.10 0.95
CA LYS A 356 0.63 18.05 -0.09
C LYS A 356 1.86 18.84 0.34
N ASP A 357 1.88 19.35 1.57
CA ASP A 357 2.99 20.13 2.12
C ASP A 357 4.31 19.34 2.16
N ALA A 358 4.26 18.04 2.46
CA ALA A 358 5.45 17.18 2.39
C ALA A 358 6.00 17.06 0.95
N ILE A 359 5.12 16.99 -0.06
CA ILE A 359 5.52 16.99 -1.47
C ILE A 359 6.10 18.35 -1.88
N GLU A 360 5.46 19.43 -1.45
CA GLU A 360 5.90 20.82 -1.71
C GLU A 360 7.28 21.09 -1.11
N ASP A 361 7.52 20.64 0.12
CA ASP A 361 8.82 20.76 0.80
C ASP A 361 9.93 20.02 0.03
N LEU A 362 9.66 18.78 -0.41
CA LEU A 362 10.61 17.99 -1.20
C LEU A 362 10.87 18.59 -2.58
N LEU A 363 9.86 19.20 -3.23
CA LEU A 363 10.03 19.94 -4.47
C LEU A 363 10.90 21.19 -4.26
N ALA A 364 10.63 21.96 -3.20
CA ALA A 364 11.41 23.15 -2.87
C ALA A 364 12.88 22.83 -2.55
N GLN A 365 13.14 21.67 -1.94
CA GLN A 365 14.49 21.17 -1.65
C GLN A 365 15.19 20.58 -2.89
N GLY A 366 14.51 20.46 -4.03
CA GLY A 366 15.05 19.84 -5.26
C GLY A 366 15.25 18.31 -5.16
N TYR A 367 14.63 17.65 -4.19
CA TYR A 367 14.79 16.21 -3.93
C TYR A 367 14.50 15.35 -5.18
N TYR A 368 13.42 15.66 -5.90
CA TYR A 368 13.00 14.87 -7.06
C TYR A 368 13.92 15.03 -8.29
N ALA A 369 14.75 16.06 -8.35
CA ALA A 369 15.77 16.17 -9.39
C ALA A 369 16.83 15.07 -9.28
N GLY A 370 17.18 14.68 -8.04
CA GLY A 370 18.09 13.56 -7.77
C GLY A 370 17.39 12.19 -7.63
N SER A 371 16.07 12.18 -7.48
CA SER A 371 15.26 10.98 -7.22
C SER A 371 13.98 10.96 -8.05
N PRO A 372 14.09 10.98 -9.40
CA PRO A 372 12.91 11.15 -10.28
C PRO A 372 11.91 10.00 -10.19
N HIS A 373 12.36 8.80 -9.84
CA HIS A 373 11.48 7.62 -9.71
C HIS A 373 10.46 7.76 -8.57
N ASN A 374 10.77 8.53 -7.54
CA ASN A 374 9.87 8.84 -6.44
C ASN A 374 8.69 9.73 -6.88
N LEU A 375 8.87 10.52 -7.95
CA LEU A 375 7.84 11.43 -8.46
C LEU A 375 6.83 10.70 -9.36
N THR A 376 7.21 9.59 -9.99
CA THR A 376 6.38 8.89 -10.98
C THR A 376 4.99 8.53 -10.45
N ALA A 377 4.90 7.96 -9.25
CA ALA A 377 3.62 7.60 -8.64
C ALA A 377 2.76 8.80 -8.27
N ILE A 378 3.39 9.87 -7.79
CA ILE A 378 2.70 11.12 -7.44
C ILE A 378 2.08 11.71 -8.70
N LEU A 379 2.84 11.83 -9.78
CA LEU A 379 2.34 12.34 -11.06
C LEU A 379 1.23 11.47 -11.63
N GLN A 380 1.38 10.14 -11.58
CA GLN A 380 0.37 9.22 -12.06
C GLN A 380 -0.96 9.38 -11.29
N LEU A 381 -0.90 9.55 -9.96
CA LEU A 381 -2.08 9.77 -9.13
C LEU A 381 -2.72 11.15 -9.41
N LEU A 382 -1.91 12.21 -9.53
CA LEU A 382 -2.41 13.57 -9.80
C LEU A 382 -3.04 13.71 -11.20
N LEU A 383 -2.57 12.94 -12.17
CA LEU A 383 -3.09 12.91 -13.54
C LEU A 383 -4.26 11.94 -13.73
N SER A 384 -4.57 11.13 -12.71
CA SER A 384 -5.72 10.22 -12.75
C SER A 384 -7.03 10.99 -12.77
N THR A 385 -8.00 10.52 -13.56
CA THR A 385 -9.39 11.00 -13.51
C THR A 385 -9.96 10.76 -12.11
N GLN A 386 -10.54 11.79 -11.49
CA GLN A 386 -11.09 11.67 -10.14
C GLN A 386 -12.57 11.27 -10.21
N ASN A 387 -12.86 10.02 -9.89
CA ASN A 387 -14.22 9.48 -9.82
C ASN A 387 -14.27 8.19 -8.98
N TYR A 388 -15.43 7.57 -8.89
CA TYR A 388 -15.61 6.34 -8.09
C TYR A 388 -14.75 5.15 -8.54
N ASN A 389 -14.33 5.09 -9.80
CA ASN A 389 -13.53 3.99 -10.34
C ASN A 389 -12.05 4.11 -9.92
N THR A 390 -11.54 5.33 -9.81
CA THR A 390 -10.17 5.63 -9.41
C THR A 390 -10.02 5.90 -7.90
N ASN A 391 -11.12 6.25 -7.21
CA ASN A 391 -11.13 6.34 -5.75
C ASN A 391 -11.08 4.96 -5.07
N GLY A 392 -11.09 3.85 -5.83
CA GLY A 392 -11.05 2.48 -5.33
C GLY A 392 -12.40 1.99 -4.79
N ALA A 393 -12.55 0.69 -4.70
CA ALA A 393 -13.80 0.06 -4.26
C ALA A 393 -13.87 -0.05 -2.72
N ILE A 394 -15.08 -0.03 -2.19
CA ILE A 394 -15.40 -0.29 -0.78
C ILE A 394 -16.25 -1.56 -0.71
N ILE A 395 -15.65 -2.66 -0.26
CA ILE A 395 -16.24 -4.00 -0.29
C ILE A 395 -15.92 -4.71 1.02
N GLY A 396 -16.91 -5.24 1.73
CA GLY A 396 -16.69 -5.98 2.97
C GLY A 396 -15.92 -7.28 2.75
N ALA A 397 -16.28 -8.04 1.71
CA ALA A 397 -15.62 -9.28 1.29
C ALA A 397 -14.39 -9.08 0.39
N PHE A 398 -13.71 -7.93 0.43
CA PHE A 398 -12.68 -7.59 -0.56
C PHE A 398 -11.50 -8.57 -0.56
N ALA A 399 -11.02 -8.99 0.60
CA ALA A 399 -9.92 -9.94 0.70
C ALA A 399 -10.26 -11.30 0.04
N GLU A 400 -11.50 -11.78 0.22
CA GLU A 400 -12.01 -12.98 -0.42
C GLU A 400 -12.14 -12.79 -1.93
N MET A 401 -12.69 -11.65 -2.38
CA MET A 401 -12.76 -11.31 -3.81
C MET A 401 -11.38 -11.31 -4.47
N ARG A 402 -10.35 -10.72 -3.82
CA ARG A 402 -8.96 -10.76 -4.33
C ARG A 402 -8.45 -12.18 -4.51
N SER A 403 -8.70 -13.06 -3.55
CA SER A 403 -8.30 -14.45 -3.62
C SER A 403 -9.00 -15.21 -4.75
N ILE A 404 -10.30 -14.95 -4.95
CA ILE A 404 -11.11 -15.53 -6.04
C ILE A 404 -10.57 -15.10 -7.39
N VAL A 405 -10.37 -13.80 -7.62
CA VAL A 405 -9.84 -13.28 -8.89
C VAL A 405 -8.47 -13.87 -9.19
N ALA A 406 -7.54 -13.83 -8.21
CA ALA A 406 -6.20 -14.36 -8.39
C ALA A 406 -6.19 -15.87 -8.72
N SER A 407 -7.03 -16.67 -8.07
CA SER A 407 -7.19 -18.10 -8.37
C SER A 407 -7.70 -18.36 -9.78
N ASN A 408 -8.65 -17.56 -10.26
CA ASN A 408 -9.18 -17.72 -11.64
C ASN A 408 -8.16 -17.23 -12.68
N VAL A 409 -7.36 -16.19 -12.38
CA VAL A 409 -6.21 -15.81 -13.21
C VAL A 409 -5.20 -16.96 -13.28
N GLU A 410 -4.87 -17.63 -12.17
CA GLU A 410 -3.97 -18.78 -12.18
C GLU A 410 -4.48 -19.94 -13.06
N LYS A 411 -5.78 -20.26 -13.00
CA LYS A 411 -6.41 -21.25 -13.88
C LYS A 411 -6.30 -20.85 -15.35
N MET A 412 -6.47 -19.59 -15.69
CA MET A 412 -6.28 -19.06 -17.05
C MET A 412 -4.82 -19.19 -17.50
N LEU A 413 -3.87 -18.74 -16.67
CA LEU A 413 -2.44 -18.77 -17.00
C LEU A 413 -1.89 -20.21 -17.15
N SER A 414 -2.45 -21.17 -16.43
CA SER A 414 -2.16 -22.60 -16.60
C SER A 414 -2.78 -23.22 -17.87
N GLY A 415 -3.64 -22.48 -18.55
CA GLY A 415 -4.36 -22.95 -19.75
C GLY A 415 -5.60 -23.80 -19.44
N SER A 416 -6.02 -23.88 -18.18
CA SER A 416 -7.23 -24.64 -17.75
C SER A 416 -8.53 -23.91 -18.14
N MET A 417 -8.46 -22.60 -18.35
CA MET A 417 -9.57 -21.74 -18.76
C MET A 417 -9.12 -20.75 -19.83
N THR A 418 -10.03 -20.32 -20.68
CA THR A 418 -9.83 -19.15 -21.52
C THR A 418 -9.97 -17.87 -20.70
N PRO A 419 -9.48 -16.71 -21.17
CA PRO A 419 -9.70 -15.42 -20.50
C PRO A 419 -11.16 -15.13 -20.18
N ALA A 420 -12.07 -15.38 -21.11
CA ALA A 420 -13.51 -15.14 -20.94
C ALA A 420 -14.13 -16.08 -19.89
N GLU A 421 -13.77 -17.37 -19.89
CA GLU A 421 -14.26 -18.34 -18.90
C GLU A 421 -13.74 -18.00 -17.49
N ALA A 422 -12.46 -17.67 -17.36
CA ALA A 422 -11.87 -17.33 -16.07
C ALA A 422 -12.43 -16.03 -15.49
N LEU A 423 -12.65 -15.02 -16.33
CA LEU A 423 -13.27 -13.76 -15.93
C LEU A 423 -14.72 -13.95 -15.47
N ALA A 424 -15.51 -14.69 -16.25
CA ALA A 424 -16.90 -14.98 -15.89
C ALA A 424 -17.01 -15.81 -14.59
N ALA A 425 -16.14 -16.79 -14.40
CA ALA A 425 -16.06 -17.57 -13.17
C ALA A 425 -15.68 -16.68 -11.97
N ALA A 426 -14.66 -15.83 -12.13
CA ALA A 426 -14.23 -14.90 -11.10
C ALA A 426 -15.35 -13.94 -10.67
N GLU A 427 -16.08 -13.35 -11.61
CA GLU A 427 -17.20 -12.45 -11.30
C GLU A 427 -18.34 -13.16 -10.57
N LYS A 428 -18.70 -14.37 -11.02
CA LYS A 428 -19.73 -15.17 -10.38
C LYS A 428 -19.36 -15.50 -8.93
N GLU A 429 -18.16 -16.05 -8.70
CA GLU A 429 -17.66 -16.43 -7.39
C GLU A 429 -17.51 -15.18 -6.48
N ALA A 430 -17.01 -14.06 -7.00
CA ALA A 430 -16.90 -12.79 -6.27
C ALA A 430 -18.28 -12.22 -5.89
N THR A 431 -19.27 -12.32 -6.77
CA THR A 431 -20.65 -11.92 -6.47
C THR A 431 -21.24 -12.75 -5.34
N GLU A 432 -20.99 -14.06 -5.33
CA GLU A 432 -21.44 -14.95 -4.26
C GLU A 432 -20.77 -14.59 -2.91
N ALA A 433 -19.47 -14.33 -2.91
CA ALA A 433 -18.76 -13.88 -1.71
C ALA A 433 -19.31 -12.54 -1.17
N ILE A 434 -19.55 -11.55 -2.04
CA ILE A 434 -20.17 -10.28 -1.69
C ILE A 434 -21.54 -10.50 -1.06
N ARG A 435 -22.42 -11.29 -1.70
CA ARG A 435 -23.76 -11.54 -1.19
C ARG A 435 -23.77 -12.27 0.15
N ASN A 436 -22.89 -13.25 0.33
CA ASN A 436 -22.76 -13.96 1.59
C ASN A 436 -22.33 -13.01 2.71
N TYR A 437 -21.38 -12.10 2.44
CA TYR A 437 -20.94 -11.10 3.40
C TYR A 437 -22.05 -10.12 3.77
N GLU A 438 -22.81 -9.65 2.79
CA GLU A 438 -23.93 -8.71 2.98
C GLU A 438 -25.22 -9.36 3.49
N GLY A 439 -25.30 -10.69 3.59
CA GLY A 439 -26.48 -11.42 4.03
C GLY A 439 -27.63 -11.43 3.01
N LEU A 440 -27.33 -11.41 1.71
CA LEU A 440 -28.29 -11.31 0.58
C LEU A 440 -28.58 -12.66 -0.08
#